data_e2468ac6d0e57afd7abf3ac04c580f4a
#
_entry.id   e2468ac6d0e57afd7abf3ac04c580f4a
#
_cell.length_a   1.000
_cell.length_b   1.000
_cell.length_c   1.000
_cell.angle_alpha   90.00
_cell.angle_beta   90.00
_cell.angle_gamma   90.00
#
_symmetry.space_group_name_H-M   'P 1'
#
loop_
_entity.id
_entity.type
_entity.pdbx_description
1 polymer ?
#
loop_
_entity_poly.entity_id
_entity_poly.type
_entity_poly.pdbx_seq_one_letter_code
_entity_poly.pdbx_strand_id
1 'polypeptide(L)'
;AQPEPRVLLADEVGLGKTIEAGLVLHQQLLRGAISRVLVVVPDALVNQWFVELLRRFNLSFSVFDEQRCAETQAEGHGNPFESAQLLLCPLSLLTTDELRHTQCLQACFDMLVVDEAHHLAWSETHASLSYQRIEQLARGIRGLLLLTATPEQLGLDGHFARLRLVDPD
;
A
#
# COMPACT_ATOMS: atom_id res chain seq x y z
N ALA A 1 -23.54 -2.42 8.13
CA ALA A 1 -22.38 -2.15 7.29
C ALA A 1 -21.38 -3.29 7.40
N GLN A 2 -20.85 -3.73 6.26
CA GLN A 2 -19.80 -4.76 6.27
C GLN A 2 -18.49 -4.12 6.72
N PRO A 3 -17.71 -4.80 7.57
CA PRO A 3 -16.43 -4.26 7.97
C PRO A 3 -15.48 -4.17 6.78
N GLU A 4 -14.67 -3.13 6.77
CA GLU A 4 -13.62 -2.97 5.77
C GLU A 4 -12.61 -4.10 5.91
N PRO A 5 -12.12 -4.68 4.81
CA PRO A 5 -11.17 -5.78 4.90
C PRO A 5 -9.81 -5.32 5.45
N ARG A 6 -9.34 -6.04 6.45
CA ARG A 6 -7.97 -5.87 6.96
C ARG A 6 -7.35 -7.26 7.01
N VAL A 7 -6.54 -7.58 6.00
CA VAL A 7 -6.11 -8.95 5.74
C VAL A 7 -4.61 -9.01 5.47
N LEU A 8 -3.99 -10.06 5.99
CA LEU A 8 -2.63 -10.45 5.63
C LEU A 8 -2.71 -11.62 4.66
N LEU A 9 -2.22 -11.41 3.44
CA LEU A 9 -2.12 -12.47 2.44
C LEU A 9 -0.68 -12.97 2.38
N ALA A 10 -0.50 -14.26 2.63
CA ALA A 10 0.79 -14.91 2.56
C ALA A 10 0.78 -15.92 1.43
N ASP A 11 1.67 -15.75 0.46
CA ASP A 11 1.80 -16.64 -0.70
C ASP A 11 3.27 -16.71 -1.11
N GLU A 12 3.74 -17.92 -1.38
CA GLU A 12 5.12 -18.17 -1.80
C GLU A 12 5.39 -17.71 -3.23
N VAL A 13 4.35 -17.57 -4.05
CA VAL A 13 4.49 -17.20 -5.46
C VAL A 13 4.08 -15.74 -5.64
N GLY A 14 5.04 -14.89 -6.02
CA GLY A 14 4.83 -13.45 -6.14
C GLY A 14 3.66 -13.04 -7.05
N LEU A 15 3.48 -13.72 -8.18
CA LEU A 15 2.38 -13.42 -9.12
C LEU A 15 1.01 -13.73 -8.51
N GLY A 16 0.92 -14.76 -7.69
CA GLY A 16 -0.34 -15.11 -7.01
C GLY A 16 -0.84 -14.00 -6.10
N LYS A 17 0.06 -13.34 -5.39
CA LYS A 17 -0.30 -12.24 -4.49
C LYS A 17 -0.93 -11.07 -5.26
N THR A 18 -0.34 -10.68 -6.37
CA THR A 18 -0.85 -9.58 -7.20
C THR A 18 -2.25 -9.91 -7.73
N ILE A 19 -2.46 -11.15 -8.17
CA ILE A 19 -3.78 -11.59 -8.65
C ILE A 19 -4.80 -11.58 -7.51
N GLU A 20 -4.45 -12.10 -6.35
CA GLU A 20 -5.35 -12.11 -5.19
C GLU A 20 -5.72 -10.70 -4.75
N ALA A 21 -4.74 -9.81 -4.67
CA ALA A 21 -5.00 -8.41 -4.34
C ALA A 21 -5.89 -7.74 -5.38
N GLY A 22 -5.62 -7.98 -6.66
CA GLY A 22 -6.42 -7.45 -7.75
C GLY A 22 -7.87 -7.90 -7.72
N LEU A 23 -8.11 -9.18 -7.38
CA LEU A 23 -9.47 -9.70 -7.22
C LEU A 23 -10.21 -8.97 -6.09
N VAL A 24 -9.56 -8.78 -4.96
CA VAL A 24 -10.17 -8.07 -3.82
C VAL A 24 -10.48 -6.62 -4.20
N LEU A 25 -9.52 -5.92 -4.80
CA LEU A 25 -9.71 -4.54 -5.21
C LEU A 25 -10.83 -4.40 -6.23
N HIS A 26 -10.84 -5.25 -7.25
CA HIS A 26 -11.85 -5.23 -8.31
C HIS A 26 -13.25 -5.43 -7.72
N GLN A 27 -13.40 -6.40 -6.84
CA GLN A 27 -14.68 -6.70 -6.20
C GLN A 27 -15.15 -5.55 -5.31
N GLN A 28 -14.27 -4.99 -4.50
CA GLN A 28 -14.60 -3.90 -3.60
C GLN A 28 -14.94 -2.61 -4.35
N LEU A 29 -14.22 -2.34 -5.44
CA LEU A 29 -14.50 -1.18 -6.29
C LEU A 29 -15.86 -1.34 -7.01
N LEU A 30 -16.17 -2.54 -7.52
CA LEU A 30 -17.45 -2.80 -8.18
C LEU A 30 -18.63 -2.63 -7.22
N ARG A 31 -18.46 -3.02 -5.97
CA ARG A 31 -19.51 -2.88 -4.95
C ARG A 31 -19.67 -1.44 -4.45
N GLY A 32 -18.74 -0.57 -4.79
CA GLY A 32 -18.72 0.79 -4.24
C GLY A 32 -18.29 0.86 -2.78
N ALA A 33 -17.73 -0.23 -2.24
CA ALA A 33 -17.26 -0.25 -0.86
C ALA A 33 -16.00 0.60 -0.66
N ILE A 34 -15.17 0.69 -1.69
CA ILE A 34 -13.99 1.56 -1.72
C ILE A 34 -14.00 2.37 -3.01
N SER A 35 -13.38 3.54 -2.98
CA SER A 35 -13.24 4.40 -4.17
C SER A 35 -11.81 4.88 -4.36
N ARG A 36 -11.03 5.04 -3.29
CA ARG A 36 -9.68 5.55 -3.35
C ARG A 36 -8.71 4.53 -2.78
N VAL A 37 -7.78 4.07 -3.63
CA VAL A 37 -6.87 2.99 -3.29
C VAL A 37 -5.42 3.46 -3.43
N LEU A 38 -4.61 3.17 -2.40
CA LEU A 38 -3.17 3.37 -2.42
C LEU A 38 -2.47 2.01 -2.39
N VAL A 39 -1.64 1.75 -3.40
CA VAL A 39 -0.80 0.54 -3.46
C VAL A 39 0.65 0.96 -3.29
N VAL A 40 1.31 0.43 -2.28
CA VAL A 40 2.71 0.71 -1.96
C VAL A 40 3.52 -0.58 -2.14
N VAL A 41 4.53 -0.51 -2.99
CA VAL A 41 5.31 -1.69 -3.37
C VAL A 41 6.80 -1.34 -3.37
N PRO A 42 7.70 -2.35 -3.32
CA PRO A 42 9.11 -2.10 -3.55
C PRO A 42 9.32 -1.44 -4.91
N ASP A 43 10.32 -0.57 -5.00
CA ASP A 43 10.58 0.21 -6.21
C ASP A 43 10.70 -0.67 -7.46
N ALA A 44 11.34 -1.82 -7.34
CA ALA A 44 11.55 -2.74 -8.46
C ALA A 44 10.26 -3.38 -8.98
N LEU A 45 9.17 -3.36 -8.21
CA LEU A 45 7.92 -4.03 -8.56
C LEU A 45 6.83 -3.07 -9.04
N VAL A 46 7.08 -1.77 -9.08
CA VAL A 46 6.08 -0.78 -9.47
C VAL A 46 5.53 -1.08 -10.87
N ASN A 47 6.41 -1.26 -11.84
CA ASN A 47 5.98 -1.50 -13.22
C ASN A 47 5.20 -2.80 -13.36
N GLN A 48 5.65 -3.86 -12.70
CA GLN A 48 4.97 -5.15 -12.71
C GLN A 48 3.55 -5.02 -12.17
N TRP A 49 3.36 -4.34 -11.04
CA TRP A 49 2.05 -4.10 -10.46
C TRP A 49 1.14 -3.31 -11.39
N PHE A 50 1.69 -2.24 -11.98
CA PHE A 50 0.94 -1.41 -12.92
C PHE A 50 0.40 -2.24 -14.09
N VAL A 51 1.28 -3.03 -14.72
CA VAL A 51 0.93 -3.83 -15.90
C VAL A 51 -0.07 -4.93 -15.53
N GLU A 52 0.16 -5.64 -14.43
CA GLU A 52 -0.71 -6.76 -14.02
C GLU A 52 -2.13 -6.28 -13.66
N LEU A 53 -2.24 -5.19 -12.92
CA LEU A 53 -3.55 -4.64 -12.57
C LEU A 53 -4.31 -4.16 -13.81
N LEU A 54 -3.61 -3.55 -14.75
CA LEU A 54 -4.22 -3.08 -15.99
C LEU A 54 -4.67 -4.24 -16.87
N ARG A 55 -3.79 -5.22 -17.10
CA ARG A 55 -4.05 -6.30 -18.04
C ARG A 55 -5.09 -7.30 -17.53
N ARG A 56 -5.04 -7.64 -16.23
CA ARG A 56 -5.89 -8.68 -15.67
C ARG A 56 -7.23 -8.16 -15.16
N PHE A 57 -7.27 -6.92 -14.68
CA PHE A 57 -8.47 -6.38 -14.03
C PHE A 57 -8.97 -5.09 -14.67
N ASN A 58 -8.29 -4.59 -15.69
CA ASN A 58 -8.60 -3.30 -16.33
C ASN A 58 -8.59 -2.15 -15.30
N LEU A 59 -7.73 -2.26 -14.29
CA LEU A 59 -7.55 -1.21 -13.30
C LEU A 59 -6.31 -0.39 -13.66
N SER A 60 -6.54 0.86 -14.07
CA SER A 60 -5.46 1.76 -14.47
C SER A 60 -5.05 2.62 -13.28
N PHE A 61 -3.97 2.21 -12.62
CA PHE A 61 -3.41 2.97 -11.51
C PHE A 61 -2.50 4.08 -12.02
N SER A 62 -2.53 5.22 -11.35
CA SER A 62 -1.58 6.30 -11.61
C SER A 62 -0.31 6.04 -10.80
N VAL A 63 0.83 5.97 -11.48
CA VAL A 63 2.12 5.75 -10.82
C VAL A 63 2.68 7.10 -10.36
N PHE A 64 2.90 7.23 -9.06
CA PHE A 64 3.47 8.43 -8.45
C PHE A 64 4.85 8.16 -7.90
N ASP A 65 5.85 8.86 -8.45
CA ASP A 65 7.19 8.97 -7.90
C ASP A 65 7.42 10.44 -7.51
N GLU A 66 8.63 10.77 -7.07
CA GLU A 66 8.94 12.15 -6.68
C GLU A 66 8.77 13.14 -7.84
N GLN A 67 9.17 12.75 -9.04
CA GLN A 67 9.03 13.59 -10.21
C GLN A 67 7.55 13.91 -10.48
N ARG A 68 6.69 12.90 -10.45
CA ARG A 68 5.25 13.07 -10.69
C ARG A 68 4.61 13.95 -9.61
N CYS A 69 5.00 13.75 -8.35
CA CYS A 69 4.51 14.60 -7.26
C CYS A 69 4.89 16.07 -7.47
N ALA A 70 6.15 16.32 -7.81
CA ALA A 70 6.62 17.66 -8.05
C ALA A 70 5.92 18.33 -9.23
N GLU A 71 5.73 17.61 -10.32
CA GLU A 71 5.00 18.08 -11.48
C GLU A 71 3.55 18.43 -11.15
N THR A 72 2.87 17.57 -10.42
CA THR A 72 1.48 17.77 -10.01
C THR A 72 1.34 19.02 -9.14
N GLN A 73 2.28 19.23 -8.21
CA GLN A 73 2.29 20.43 -7.38
C GLN A 73 2.57 21.69 -8.20
N ALA A 74 3.50 21.61 -9.15
CA ALA A 74 3.85 22.74 -10.02
C ALA A 74 2.67 23.18 -10.89
N GLU A 75 1.79 22.26 -11.24
CA GLU A 75 0.57 22.53 -11.99
C GLU A 75 -0.55 23.15 -11.14
N GLY A 76 -0.33 23.30 -9.83
CA GLY A 76 -1.28 23.95 -8.93
C GLY A 76 -2.37 23.03 -8.39
N HIS A 77 -2.18 21.72 -8.45
CA HIS A 77 -3.20 20.75 -7.99
C HIS A 77 -3.16 20.48 -6.48
N GLY A 78 -2.35 21.20 -5.71
CA GLY A 78 -2.26 21.03 -4.27
C GLY A 78 -1.59 19.72 -3.87
N ASN A 79 -2.26 18.92 -3.02
CA ASN A 79 -1.71 17.64 -2.57
C ASN A 79 -1.72 16.64 -3.73
N PRO A 80 -0.54 16.17 -4.19
CA PRO A 80 -0.49 15.27 -5.35
C PRO A 80 -1.23 13.95 -5.12
N PHE A 81 -1.30 13.46 -3.89
CA PHE A 81 -1.99 12.20 -3.58
C PHE A 81 -3.52 12.32 -3.65
N GLU A 82 -4.05 13.51 -3.76
CA GLU A 82 -5.48 13.72 -3.96
C GLU A 82 -5.87 13.79 -5.44
N SER A 83 -4.89 13.82 -6.34
CA SER A 83 -5.13 14.00 -7.78
C SER A 83 -5.56 12.74 -8.51
N ALA A 84 -5.50 11.58 -7.87
CA ALA A 84 -5.90 10.31 -8.47
C ALA A 84 -6.64 9.44 -7.46
N GLN A 85 -7.59 8.64 -7.94
CA GLN A 85 -8.32 7.70 -7.10
C GLN A 85 -7.56 6.40 -6.88
N LEU A 86 -6.92 5.89 -7.93
CA LEU A 86 -6.13 4.66 -7.87
C LEU A 86 -4.66 5.05 -8.02
N LEU A 87 -3.91 4.94 -6.95
CA LEU A 87 -2.54 5.43 -6.90
C LEU A 87 -1.58 4.32 -6.49
N LEU A 88 -0.51 4.18 -7.27
CA LEU A 88 0.56 3.20 -7.03
C LEU A 88 1.87 3.95 -6.84
N CYS A 89 2.56 3.71 -5.74
CA CYS A 89 3.83 4.37 -5.49
C CYS A 89 4.87 3.42 -4.90
N PRO A 90 6.16 3.72 -5.12
CA PRO A 90 7.23 2.96 -4.47
C PRO A 90 7.30 3.32 -2.99
N LEU A 91 7.68 2.34 -2.17
CA LEU A 91 7.86 2.55 -0.73
C LEU A 91 8.89 3.66 -0.45
N SER A 92 9.92 3.77 -1.28
CA SER A 92 10.95 4.79 -1.12
C SER A 92 10.41 6.21 -1.13
N LEU A 93 9.34 6.47 -1.87
CA LEU A 93 8.72 7.80 -1.90
C LEU A 93 8.28 8.25 -0.50
N LEU A 94 7.78 7.32 0.29
CA LEU A 94 7.26 7.61 1.62
C LEU A 94 8.35 7.64 2.69
N THR A 95 9.48 6.98 2.45
CA THR A 95 10.56 6.89 3.42
C THR A 95 11.67 7.91 3.21
N THR A 96 11.85 8.41 2.00
CA THR A 96 12.89 9.39 1.68
C THR A 96 12.43 10.83 1.84
N ASP A 97 11.13 11.08 1.86
CA ASP A 97 10.58 12.42 1.92
C ASP A 97 9.42 12.49 2.92
N GLU A 98 9.65 13.14 4.05
CA GLU A 98 8.65 13.31 5.09
C GLU A 98 7.44 14.10 4.60
N LEU A 99 7.65 15.10 3.75
CA LEU A 99 6.55 15.88 3.18
C LEU A 99 5.61 14.99 2.36
N ARG A 100 6.16 14.09 1.52
CA ARG A 100 5.35 13.19 0.71
C ARG A 100 4.54 12.25 1.59
N HIS A 101 5.13 11.75 2.66
CA HIS A 101 4.42 10.91 3.61
C HIS A 101 3.27 11.67 4.29
N THR A 102 3.52 12.89 4.73
CA THR A 102 2.49 13.72 5.34
C THR A 102 1.33 14.00 4.39
N GLN A 103 1.65 14.33 3.14
CA GLN A 103 0.63 14.53 2.09
C GLN A 103 -0.19 13.26 1.86
N CYS A 104 0.47 12.11 1.85
CA CYS A 104 -0.19 10.82 1.69
C CYS A 104 -1.15 10.54 2.84
N LEU A 105 -0.75 10.84 4.07
CA LEU A 105 -1.62 10.70 5.25
C LEU A 105 -2.89 11.56 5.16
N GLN A 106 -2.78 12.72 4.54
CA GLN A 106 -3.88 13.68 4.41
C GLN A 106 -4.83 13.38 3.25
N ALA A 107 -4.47 12.45 2.39
CA ALA A 107 -5.17 12.22 1.13
C ALA A 107 -6.45 11.36 1.23
N CYS A 108 -6.75 10.81 2.39
CA CYS A 108 -8.02 10.10 2.66
C CYS A 108 -8.29 8.91 1.73
N PHE A 109 -7.37 7.96 1.68
CA PHE A 109 -7.59 6.71 0.95
C PHE A 109 -8.53 5.78 1.74
N ASP A 110 -9.26 4.93 1.02
CA ASP A 110 -10.16 3.93 1.61
C ASP A 110 -9.49 2.58 1.82
N MET A 111 -8.50 2.28 0.99
CA MET A 111 -7.81 0.99 1.00
C MET A 111 -6.31 1.22 0.81
N LEU A 112 -5.53 0.52 1.63
CA LEU A 112 -4.07 0.48 1.52
C LEU A 112 -3.65 -0.95 1.19
N VAL A 113 -2.85 -1.12 0.14
CA VAL A 113 -2.23 -2.39 -0.22
C VAL A 113 -0.73 -2.21 -0.11
N VAL A 114 -0.06 -3.08 0.65
CA VAL A 114 1.40 -3.06 0.80
C VAL A 114 1.96 -4.40 0.37
N ASP A 115 2.78 -4.40 -0.67
CA ASP A 115 3.44 -5.62 -1.13
C ASP A 115 4.80 -5.77 -0.48
N GLU A 116 5.25 -7.00 -0.36
CA GLU A 116 6.51 -7.35 0.26
C GLU A 116 6.62 -6.83 1.70
N ALA A 117 5.52 -7.00 2.46
CA ALA A 117 5.45 -6.51 3.84
C ALA A 117 6.55 -7.09 4.73
N HIS A 118 7.21 -8.17 4.29
CA HIS A 118 8.34 -8.74 5.01
C HIS A 118 9.58 -7.81 5.01
N HIS A 119 9.61 -6.79 4.16
CA HIS A 119 10.67 -5.78 4.20
C HIS A 119 10.44 -4.72 5.29
N LEU A 120 9.31 -4.78 5.99
CA LEU A 120 9.01 -3.85 7.08
C LEU A 120 9.64 -4.38 8.38
N ALA A 121 10.86 -3.95 8.68
CA ALA A 121 11.59 -4.42 9.86
C ALA A 121 11.02 -3.82 11.14
N TRP A 122 10.83 -4.65 12.15
CA TRP A 122 10.31 -4.24 13.45
C TRP A 122 10.83 -5.18 14.55
N SER A 123 11.02 -4.63 15.75
CA SER A 123 11.22 -5.38 16.98
C SER A 123 10.55 -4.59 18.11
N GLU A 124 10.43 -5.18 19.30
CA GLU A 124 9.79 -4.50 20.43
C GLU A 124 10.51 -3.20 20.82
N THR A 125 11.81 -3.12 20.56
CA THR A 125 12.63 -1.97 20.94
C THR A 125 12.94 -1.03 19.79
N HIS A 126 12.70 -1.45 18.54
CA HIS A 126 13.05 -0.65 17.37
C HIS A 126 12.18 -1.01 16.17
N ALA A 127 11.57 0.01 15.59
CA ALA A 127 10.82 -0.11 14.34
C ALA A 127 11.54 0.66 13.24
N SER A 128 11.68 0.06 12.05
CA SER A 128 12.28 0.73 10.91
C SER A 128 11.44 1.93 10.47
N LEU A 129 12.05 2.85 9.73
CA LEU A 129 11.33 3.99 9.18
C LEU A 129 10.20 3.53 8.25
N SER A 130 10.47 2.53 7.41
CA SER A 130 9.45 1.95 6.53
C SER A 130 8.24 1.44 7.31
N TYR A 131 8.48 0.70 8.39
CA TYR A 131 7.41 0.20 9.24
C TYR A 131 6.61 1.34 9.86
N GLN A 132 7.30 2.34 10.41
CA GLN A 132 6.64 3.49 11.04
C GLN A 132 5.75 4.23 10.06
N ARG A 133 6.22 4.46 8.83
CA ARG A 133 5.47 5.15 7.80
C ARG A 133 4.21 4.37 7.40
N ILE A 134 4.36 3.07 7.20
CA ILE A 134 3.23 2.20 6.84
C ILE A 134 2.25 2.09 8.00
N GLU A 135 2.73 1.97 9.23
CA GLU A 135 1.86 1.91 10.41
C GLU A 135 0.98 3.16 10.51
N GLN A 136 1.56 4.33 10.31
CA GLN A 136 0.81 5.58 10.36
C GLN A 136 -0.28 5.63 9.27
N LEU A 137 0.03 5.18 8.06
CA LEU A 137 -0.96 5.09 7.00
C LEU A 137 -2.06 4.09 7.32
N ALA A 138 -1.68 2.91 7.83
CA ALA A 138 -2.62 1.84 8.14
C ALA A 138 -3.62 2.24 9.24
N ARG A 139 -3.20 3.05 10.18
CA ARG A 139 -4.08 3.55 11.24
C ARG A 139 -5.17 4.49 10.72
N GLY A 140 -4.85 5.26 9.69
CA GLY A 140 -5.77 6.23 9.12
C GLY A 140 -6.63 5.72 7.96
N ILE A 141 -6.36 4.52 7.46
CA ILE A 141 -7.06 3.94 6.32
C ILE A 141 -7.85 2.73 6.77
N ARG A 142 -9.13 2.66 6.40
CA ARG A 142 -10.03 1.63 6.90
C ARG A 142 -9.70 0.23 6.39
N GLY A 143 -9.42 0.10 5.11
CA GLY A 143 -9.09 -1.20 4.50
C GLY A 143 -7.59 -1.41 4.38
N LEU A 144 -7.12 -2.63 4.61
CA LEU A 144 -5.70 -2.94 4.54
C LEU A 144 -5.47 -4.34 3.98
N LEU A 145 -4.60 -4.44 2.98
CA LEU A 145 -4.06 -5.71 2.49
C LEU A 145 -2.54 -5.68 2.63
N LEU A 146 -2.01 -6.56 3.46
CA LEU A 146 -0.56 -6.76 3.56
C LEU A 146 -0.20 -8.04 2.81
N LEU A 147 0.71 -7.96 1.88
CA LEU A 147 1.13 -9.07 1.04
C LEU A 147 2.58 -9.44 1.40
N THR A 148 2.82 -10.70 1.67
CA THR A 148 4.16 -11.18 2.01
C THR A 148 4.41 -12.56 1.40
N ALA A 149 5.67 -12.86 1.10
CA ALA A 149 6.02 -14.15 0.49
C ALA A 149 5.78 -15.29 1.47
N THR A 150 6.48 -15.32 2.60
CA THR A 150 6.29 -16.34 3.63
C THR A 150 6.47 -15.73 5.02
N PRO A 151 5.49 -15.86 5.91
CA PRO A 151 5.65 -15.36 7.27
C PRO A 151 6.82 -16.00 8.03
N GLU A 152 7.11 -17.25 7.73
CA GLU A 152 8.16 -18.01 8.41
C GLU A 152 9.57 -17.51 8.11
N GLN A 153 9.79 -16.87 6.97
CA GLN A 153 11.11 -16.35 6.59
C GLN A 153 11.55 -15.13 7.41
N LEU A 154 10.67 -14.63 8.27
CA LEU A 154 10.81 -13.30 8.86
C LEU A 154 11.12 -13.33 10.35
N GLY A 155 11.11 -14.50 10.96
CA GLY A 155 11.21 -14.61 12.40
C GLY A 155 9.93 -14.13 13.09
N LEU A 156 9.85 -14.37 14.38
CA LEU A 156 8.65 -14.06 15.17
C LEU A 156 8.36 -12.56 15.23
N ASP A 157 9.42 -11.75 15.38
CA ASP A 157 9.26 -10.30 15.51
C ASP A 157 8.64 -9.68 14.26
N GLY A 158 9.09 -10.08 13.07
CA GLY A 158 8.54 -9.59 11.82
C GLY A 158 7.10 -9.99 11.60
N HIS A 159 6.74 -11.23 11.95
CA HIS A 159 5.36 -11.71 11.87
C HIS A 159 4.45 -10.93 12.82
N PHE A 160 4.89 -10.72 14.06
CA PHE A 160 4.15 -9.95 15.05
C PHE A 160 3.90 -8.52 14.59
N ALA A 161 4.92 -7.88 14.02
CA ALA A 161 4.78 -6.51 13.51
C ALA A 161 3.70 -6.41 12.43
N ARG A 162 3.64 -7.38 11.54
CA ARG A 162 2.62 -7.38 10.48
C ARG A 162 1.22 -7.63 11.02
N LEU A 163 1.08 -8.49 12.01
CA LEU A 163 -0.20 -8.69 12.68
C LEU A 163 -0.67 -7.39 13.36
N ARG A 164 0.26 -6.61 13.91
CA ARG A 164 -0.08 -5.31 14.49
C ARG A 164 -0.60 -4.32 13.47
N LEU A 165 -0.10 -4.36 12.23
CA LEU A 165 -0.61 -3.49 11.17
C LEU A 165 -2.04 -3.85 10.78
N VAL A 166 -2.36 -5.14 10.76
CA VAL A 166 -3.71 -5.63 10.45
C VAL A 166 -4.68 -5.33 11.60
N ASP A 167 -4.24 -5.55 12.84
CA ASP A 167 -5.04 -5.33 14.04
C ASP A 167 -4.17 -4.57 15.06
N PRO A 168 -4.29 -3.23 15.12
CA PRO A 168 -3.46 -2.42 16.01
C PRO A 168 -3.80 -2.58 17.50
N ASP A 169 -4.95 -3.14 17.80
CA ASP A 169 -5.38 -3.42 19.18
C ASP A 169 -4.91 -4.81 19.60
#